data_b40fa55f30e232bd252f9dd7f22f0dff
#
_entry.id   b40fa55f30e232bd252f9dd7f22f0dff
#
_cell.length_a   1.000
_cell.length_b   1.000
_cell.length_c   1.000
_cell.angle_alpha   90.00
_cell.angle_beta   90.00
_cell.angle_gamma   90.00
#
_symmetry.space_group_name_H-M   'P 1'
#
loop_
_entity.id
_entity.type
_entity.pdbx_description
1 polymer ?
#
loop_
_entity_poly.entity_id
_entity_poly.type
_entity_poly.pdbx_seq_one_letter_code
_entity_poly.pdbx_strand_id
1 'polypeptide(L)'
;VTKHDRQAAHRGIRQSMSGLHTWTGLLLGWVLYAMFLTGTVSFFKEELSQWMRPELPRVMQALDPAVVAQRVADEIGRIAPSATQWSIKLPEGRSNSVYAFWRLPVAQDARGFGEGHFDPVTGRQVEARGTLGGDFFYRFHFQFYYMSPFWGRLLAGLAAMFMLIAIVAGVITHKKIFTDFFTFRWGKGQRSWLDAHNALSVFGLPFHVMITYTGLVTLMALYVPWGERAAIKTPAERQQLMAELNAFIPPGNPAADAALLGSIEAMVRQAQMRWGTSDVGRVNAANPGNAAARIAVTRGDAGRVSMSPDYLEFDGVSGKLLSVHDRVGAAAETRGVLYALHIGRFSDLETRWLYFIVSFMGTAMVGTGLVMWTVKRRQKLPDPERPCFGFRLVERLNIASIAGLSIAMTAFLWANRLLPTAMADRAFWEIHVFFIVWGLTLLHALLRPARAAWVEQLWAAAGLLALIPVLNAMTTQRPLWHSFAVGDWVFVGTDLMCWMLALLHAVLAIRTARQGARVRPPRSLAKRDALPTMSGEAAT
;
A
#
# COMPACT_ATOMS: atom_id res chain seq x y z
N VAL A 1 -21.17 53.44 -2.78
CA VAL A 1 -20.98 52.00 -2.61
C VAL A 1 -21.75 51.32 -3.71
N THR A 2 -21.05 50.92 -4.78
CA THR A 2 -21.63 50.37 -6.00
C THR A 2 -22.22 48.98 -5.75
N LYS A 3 -23.24 48.59 -6.54
CA LYS A 3 -23.84 47.24 -6.51
C LYS A 3 -22.84 46.10 -6.66
N HIS A 4 -21.63 46.38 -7.10
CA HIS A 4 -20.50 45.40 -7.23
C HIS A 4 -19.89 45.01 -5.89
N ASP A 5 -19.83 45.94 -4.90
CA ASP A 5 -19.25 45.68 -3.58
C ASP A 5 -20.14 44.80 -2.69
N ARG A 6 -21.45 44.69 -3.00
CA ARG A 6 -22.35 43.81 -2.23
C ARG A 6 -22.38 42.36 -2.69
N GLN A 7 -21.75 41.99 -3.80
CA GLN A 7 -21.64 40.59 -4.27
C GLN A 7 -20.43 39.85 -3.75
N ALA A 8 -19.52 40.52 -3.06
CA ALA A 8 -18.50 39.87 -2.23
C ALA A 8 -19.06 39.35 -0.90
N ALA A 9 -20.36 39.51 -0.65
CA ALA A 9 -21.07 39.11 0.54
C ALA A 9 -21.12 37.60 0.67
N HIS A 10 -20.43 37.08 1.68
CA HIS A 10 -20.63 35.83 2.39
C HIS A 10 -20.94 34.60 1.51
N ARG A 11 -19.90 33.98 0.93
CA ARG A 11 -20.01 32.58 0.55
C ARG A 11 -20.44 31.81 1.78
N GLY A 12 -21.63 31.21 1.77
CA GLY A 12 -22.09 30.41 2.89
C GLY A 12 -21.08 29.29 3.19
N ILE A 13 -20.93 28.89 4.46
CA ILE A 13 -19.99 27.86 4.95
C ILE A 13 -19.95 26.66 3.98
N ARG A 14 -21.11 26.19 3.52
CA ARG A 14 -21.23 25.06 2.59
C ARG A 14 -20.53 25.30 1.24
N GLN A 15 -20.62 26.52 0.70
CA GLN A 15 -20.00 26.86 -0.58
C GLN A 15 -18.47 26.93 -0.43
N SER A 16 -17.99 27.45 0.70
CA SER A 16 -16.58 27.47 1.06
C SER A 16 -16.04 26.04 1.22
N MET A 17 -16.76 25.16 1.93
CA MET A 17 -16.40 23.76 2.11
C MET A 17 -16.39 22.99 0.77
N SER A 18 -17.33 23.26 -0.13
CA SER A 18 -17.33 22.67 -1.48
C SER A 18 -16.11 23.13 -2.31
N GLY A 19 -15.70 24.38 -2.16
CA GLY A 19 -14.46 24.89 -2.73
C GLY A 19 -13.24 24.19 -2.15
N LEU A 20 -13.16 24.10 -0.84
CA LEU A 20 -12.07 23.43 -0.12
C LEU A 20 -11.95 21.96 -0.53
N HIS A 21 -13.05 21.20 -0.51
CA HIS A 21 -13.10 19.81 -0.96
C HIS A 21 -12.56 19.64 -2.39
N THR A 22 -12.97 20.52 -3.31
CA THR A 22 -12.54 20.45 -4.72
C THR A 22 -11.06 20.71 -4.87
N TRP A 23 -10.52 21.71 -4.18
CA TRP A 23 -9.09 22.07 -4.31
C TRP A 23 -8.18 21.10 -3.57
N THR A 24 -8.52 20.67 -2.37
CA THR A 24 -7.76 19.66 -1.63
C THR A 24 -7.75 18.33 -2.38
N GLY A 25 -8.90 17.92 -2.92
CA GLY A 25 -9.01 16.68 -3.71
C GLY A 25 -8.25 16.74 -5.04
N LEU A 26 -8.12 17.90 -5.68
CA LEU A 26 -7.37 18.02 -6.94
C LEU A 26 -5.86 18.10 -6.70
N LEU A 27 -5.43 18.95 -5.75
CA LEU A 27 -4.00 19.30 -5.58
C LEU A 27 -3.14 18.05 -5.27
N LEU A 28 -3.64 17.16 -4.41
CA LEU A 28 -2.95 15.93 -4.02
C LEU A 28 -3.68 14.66 -4.48
N GLY A 29 -4.69 14.79 -5.33
CA GLY A 29 -5.52 13.67 -5.76
C GLY A 29 -4.75 12.55 -6.47
N TRP A 30 -3.76 12.87 -7.28
CA TRP A 30 -2.91 11.88 -7.95
C TRP A 30 -2.00 11.14 -6.97
N VAL A 31 -1.45 11.87 -6.00
CA VAL A 31 -0.66 11.28 -4.91
C VAL A 31 -1.54 10.37 -4.06
N LEU A 32 -2.72 10.86 -3.66
CA LEU A 32 -3.71 10.07 -2.91
C LEU A 32 -4.16 8.83 -3.68
N TYR A 33 -4.38 8.93 -4.99
CA TYR A 33 -4.75 7.78 -5.81
C TYR A 33 -3.65 6.70 -5.77
N ALA A 34 -2.38 7.11 -5.96
CA ALA A 34 -1.26 6.19 -5.87
C ALA A 34 -1.12 5.56 -4.47
N MET A 35 -1.28 6.38 -3.41
CA MET A 35 -1.27 5.90 -2.03
C MET A 35 -2.39 4.89 -1.76
N PHE A 36 -3.63 5.19 -2.14
CA PHE A 36 -4.76 4.29 -1.93
C PHE A 36 -4.60 2.98 -2.71
N LEU A 37 -4.20 3.05 -3.98
CA LEU A 37 -4.03 1.85 -4.80
C LEU A 37 -2.92 0.94 -4.25
N THR A 38 -1.76 1.50 -3.94
CA THR A 38 -0.63 0.72 -3.40
C THR A 38 -0.89 0.26 -1.96
N GLY A 39 -1.59 1.07 -1.15
CA GLY A 39 -2.06 0.68 0.18
C GLY A 39 -3.07 -0.47 0.13
N THR A 40 -3.99 -0.48 -0.85
CA THR A 40 -4.94 -1.58 -1.08
C THR A 40 -4.20 -2.90 -1.35
N VAL A 41 -3.21 -2.88 -2.25
CA VAL A 41 -2.39 -4.07 -2.54
C VAL A 41 -1.59 -4.53 -1.32
N SER A 42 -1.22 -3.60 -0.44
CA SER A 42 -0.40 -3.90 0.75
C SER A 42 -1.08 -4.81 1.77
N PHE A 43 -2.41 -4.95 1.77
CA PHE A 43 -3.09 -5.93 2.60
C PHE A 43 -2.74 -7.37 2.24
N PHE A 44 -2.31 -7.62 1.01
CA PHE A 44 -1.85 -8.91 0.50
C PHE A 44 -0.36 -8.91 0.12
N LYS A 45 0.45 -8.07 0.76
CA LYS A 45 1.88 -7.92 0.42
C LYS A 45 2.71 -9.19 0.69
N GLU A 46 2.36 -9.97 1.68
CA GLU A 46 3.06 -11.23 2.00
C GLU A 46 2.77 -12.29 0.93
N GLU A 47 1.50 -12.44 0.55
CA GLU A 47 1.06 -13.34 -0.51
C GLU A 47 1.68 -12.95 -1.87
N LEU A 48 1.70 -11.64 -2.17
CA LEU A 48 2.35 -11.14 -3.39
C LEU A 48 3.86 -11.36 -3.35
N SER A 49 4.52 -11.15 -2.21
CA SER A 49 5.95 -11.43 -2.04
C SER A 49 6.29 -12.90 -2.23
N GLN A 50 5.40 -13.79 -1.79
CA GLN A 50 5.52 -15.23 -2.00
C GLN A 50 5.31 -15.60 -3.47
N TRP A 51 4.30 -15.05 -4.13
CA TRP A 51 4.09 -15.24 -5.58
C TRP A 51 5.29 -14.76 -6.39
N MET A 52 5.92 -13.66 -6.00
CA MET A 52 7.10 -13.10 -6.66
C MET A 52 8.40 -13.89 -6.39
N ARG A 53 8.39 -14.86 -5.47
CA ARG A 53 9.52 -15.79 -5.20
C ARG A 53 9.07 -17.25 -5.36
N PRO A 54 8.85 -17.72 -6.59
CA PRO A 54 8.38 -19.09 -6.84
C PRO A 54 9.37 -20.17 -6.41
N GLU A 55 10.63 -19.82 -6.15
CA GLU A 55 11.68 -20.71 -5.66
C GLU A 55 11.47 -21.12 -4.19
N LEU A 56 10.74 -20.32 -3.41
CA LEU A 56 10.54 -20.61 -1.98
C LEU A 56 9.73 -21.90 -1.81
N PRO A 57 10.10 -22.75 -0.82
CA PRO A 57 9.42 -24.01 -0.60
C PRO A 57 7.95 -23.78 -0.23
N ARG A 58 7.12 -24.77 -0.60
CA ARG A 58 5.75 -24.83 -0.16
C ARG A 58 5.67 -25.62 1.14
N VAL A 59 5.22 -24.96 2.20
CA VAL A 59 5.00 -25.61 3.50
C VAL A 59 3.51 -25.93 3.63
N MET A 60 3.17 -27.21 3.74
CA MET A 60 1.80 -27.72 3.80
C MET A 60 1.27 -27.84 5.22
N GLN A 61 2.14 -27.90 6.20
CA GLN A 61 1.81 -28.14 7.61
C GLN A 61 2.31 -26.98 8.47
N ALA A 62 1.53 -26.64 9.49
CA ALA A 62 2.00 -25.76 10.54
C ALA A 62 3.18 -26.43 11.26
N LEU A 63 4.34 -25.78 11.22
CA LEU A 63 5.55 -26.23 11.89
C LEU A 63 5.62 -25.58 13.28
N ASP A 64 6.18 -26.29 14.23
CA ASP A 64 6.44 -25.75 15.56
C ASP A 64 7.46 -24.58 15.48
N PRO A 65 7.06 -23.36 15.84
CA PRO A 65 7.93 -22.19 15.77
C PRO A 65 9.23 -22.36 16.57
N ALA A 66 9.20 -23.12 17.66
CA ALA A 66 10.38 -23.37 18.49
C ALA A 66 11.45 -24.17 17.75
N VAL A 67 11.03 -25.25 17.07
CA VAL A 67 11.92 -26.09 16.26
C VAL A 67 12.45 -25.33 15.05
N VAL A 68 11.59 -24.56 14.38
CA VAL A 68 11.98 -23.72 13.24
C VAL A 68 13.02 -22.68 13.66
N ALA A 69 12.80 -21.98 14.79
CA ALA A 69 13.73 -20.99 15.30
C ALA A 69 15.10 -21.56 15.58
N GLN A 70 15.16 -22.75 16.21
CA GLN A 70 16.43 -23.43 16.50
C GLN A 70 17.19 -23.77 15.21
N ARG A 71 16.52 -24.44 14.26
CA ARG A 71 17.15 -24.84 12.98
C ARG A 71 17.74 -23.65 12.21
N VAL A 72 17.01 -22.55 12.14
CA VAL A 72 17.47 -21.35 11.44
C VAL A 72 18.58 -20.64 12.22
N ALA A 73 18.52 -20.60 13.55
CA ALA A 73 19.60 -20.06 14.37
C ALA A 73 20.91 -20.86 14.20
N ASP A 74 20.81 -22.18 14.15
CA ASP A 74 21.97 -23.07 13.90
C ASP A 74 22.60 -22.80 12.53
N GLU A 75 21.75 -22.64 11.50
CA GLU A 75 22.22 -22.33 10.15
C GLU A 75 22.84 -20.92 10.06
N ILE A 76 22.28 -19.91 10.74
CA ILE A 76 22.91 -18.58 10.83
C ILE A 76 24.27 -18.68 11.53
N GLY A 77 24.36 -19.45 12.62
CA GLY A 77 25.64 -19.71 13.30
C GLY A 77 26.70 -20.34 12.38
N ARG A 78 26.25 -21.16 11.41
CA ARG A 78 27.13 -21.80 10.42
C ARG A 78 27.57 -20.84 9.30
N ILE A 79 26.63 -20.06 8.72
CA ILE A 79 26.91 -19.19 7.56
C ILE A 79 27.47 -17.82 7.96
N ALA A 80 27.20 -17.36 9.17
CA ALA A 80 27.61 -16.06 9.69
C ALA A 80 28.10 -16.16 11.15
N PRO A 81 29.17 -16.95 11.44
CA PRO A 81 29.63 -17.20 12.82
C PRO A 81 30.12 -15.94 13.55
N SER A 82 30.50 -14.91 12.80
CA SER A 82 30.91 -13.60 13.34
C SER A 82 29.79 -12.58 13.48
N ALA A 83 28.54 -12.97 13.25
CA ALA A 83 27.41 -12.06 13.38
C ALA A 83 27.32 -11.46 14.79
N THR A 84 27.23 -10.13 14.89
CA THR A 84 27.06 -9.43 16.16
C THR A 84 25.61 -9.35 16.60
N GLN A 85 24.70 -9.49 15.65
CA GLN A 85 23.24 -9.53 15.86
C GLN A 85 22.59 -10.36 14.75
N TRP A 86 21.46 -10.99 15.07
CA TRP A 86 20.57 -11.52 14.04
C TRP A 86 19.11 -11.43 14.49
N SER A 87 18.21 -11.47 13.52
CA SER A 87 16.77 -11.47 13.72
C SER A 87 16.12 -12.47 12.79
N ILE A 88 15.37 -13.39 13.34
CA ILE A 88 14.61 -14.43 12.62
C ILE A 88 13.12 -14.07 12.71
N LYS A 89 12.50 -13.75 11.58
CA LYS A 89 11.05 -13.62 11.46
C LYS A 89 10.46 -15.00 11.13
N LEU A 90 9.70 -15.54 12.05
CA LEU A 90 9.06 -16.85 11.91
C LEU A 90 7.83 -16.77 10.96
N PRO A 91 7.41 -17.89 10.35
CA PRO A 91 6.22 -17.94 9.54
C PRO A 91 4.97 -17.66 10.39
N GLU A 92 4.24 -16.62 10.05
CA GLU A 92 2.95 -16.26 10.66
C GLU A 92 1.85 -16.72 9.72
N GLY A 93 1.44 -17.95 9.64
CA GLY A 93 0.30 -18.44 8.83
C GLY A 93 0.11 -17.89 7.39
N ARG A 94 0.77 -16.79 7.06
CA ARG A 94 0.73 -16.05 5.78
C ARG A 94 2.03 -16.18 4.97
N SER A 95 3.10 -16.65 5.57
CA SER A 95 4.40 -16.81 4.92
C SER A 95 4.85 -18.26 4.99
N ASN A 96 5.33 -18.79 3.87
CA ASN A 96 5.85 -20.16 3.76
C ASN A 96 7.35 -20.25 4.00
N SER A 97 8.02 -19.14 4.27
CA SER A 97 9.47 -19.12 4.51
C SER A 97 9.78 -18.32 5.76
N VAL A 98 10.90 -18.67 6.37
CA VAL A 98 11.52 -17.87 7.40
C VAL A 98 12.38 -16.82 6.72
N TYR A 99 12.27 -15.56 7.16
CA TYR A 99 13.19 -14.52 6.75
C TYR A 99 14.11 -14.17 7.90
N ALA A 100 15.41 -14.12 7.66
CA ALA A 100 16.34 -13.65 8.65
C ALA A 100 17.30 -12.62 8.08
N PHE A 101 17.76 -11.72 8.94
CA PHE A 101 18.87 -10.83 8.66
C PHE A 101 19.88 -10.89 9.82
N TRP A 102 21.14 -10.61 9.52
CA TRP A 102 22.22 -10.56 10.50
C TRP A 102 23.17 -9.41 10.21
N ARG A 103 23.80 -8.91 11.27
CA ARG A 103 24.82 -7.87 11.18
C ARG A 103 26.20 -8.50 11.35
N LEU A 104 27.11 -8.13 10.45
CA LEU A 104 28.52 -8.51 10.50
C LEU A 104 29.35 -7.35 11.05
N PRO A 105 30.52 -7.64 11.68
CA PRO A 105 31.48 -6.59 11.98
C PRO A 105 31.88 -5.83 10.73
N VAL A 106 31.94 -4.48 10.80
CA VAL A 106 32.21 -3.60 9.65
C VAL A 106 33.52 -3.95 8.92
N ALA A 107 34.46 -4.58 9.60
CA ALA A 107 35.75 -5.01 9.02
C ALA A 107 35.63 -6.23 8.08
N GLN A 108 34.48 -6.95 8.07
CA GLN A 108 34.35 -8.21 7.32
C GLN A 108 33.48 -8.10 6.07
N ASP A 109 32.59 -7.12 6.00
CA ASP A 109 31.74 -6.86 4.82
C ASP A 109 31.51 -5.36 4.67
N ALA A 110 31.72 -4.85 3.45
CA ALA A 110 31.44 -3.45 3.11
C ALA A 110 29.96 -3.06 3.31
N ARG A 111 29.05 -4.03 3.30
CA ARG A 111 27.61 -3.80 3.55
C ARG A 111 27.24 -3.84 5.03
N GLY A 112 28.06 -4.51 5.86
CA GLY A 112 27.83 -4.66 7.30
C GLY A 112 26.59 -5.48 7.68
N PHE A 113 25.89 -6.12 6.73
CA PHE A 113 24.74 -7.00 7.00
C PHE A 113 24.52 -8.03 5.90
N GLY A 114 23.93 -9.18 6.27
CA GLY A 114 23.39 -10.19 5.37
C GLY A 114 21.93 -10.44 5.65
N GLU A 115 21.22 -10.98 4.66
CA GLU A 115 19.81 -11.38 4.78
C GLU A 115 19.54 -12.61 3.92
N GLY A 116 18.47 -13.35 4.23
CA GLY A 116 18.08 -14.51 3.44
C GLY A 116 16.75 -15.10 3.84
N HIS A 117 16.26 -15.95 2.95
CA HIS A 117 15.11 -16.82 3.21
C HIS A 117 15.59 -18.22 3.59
N PHE A 118 14.87 -18.86 4.50
CA PHE A 118 15.20 -20.18 5.01
C PHE A 118 14.00 -21.10 4.85
N ASP A 119 14.26 -22.34 4.50
CA ASP A 119 13.27 -23.41 4.50
C ASP A 119 12.93 -23.78 5.95
N PRO A 120 11.69 -23.60 6.40
CA PRO A 120 11.34 -23.87 7.80
C PRO A 120 11.41 -25.36 8.17
N VAL A 121 11.38 -26.27 7.18
CA VAL A 121 11.49 -27.72 7.42
C VAL A 121 12.93 -28.12 7.70
N THR A 122 13.88 -27.64 6.89
CA THR A 122 15.30 -28.03 6.96
C THR A 122 16.15 -27.04 7.72
N GLY A 123 15.68 -25.81 7.91
CA GLY A 123 16.46 -24.70 8.48
C GLY A 123 17.48 -24.10 7.51
N ARG A 124 17.69 -24.68 6.32
CA ARG A 124 18.71 -24.24 5.37
C ARG A 124 18.31 -22.99 4.62
N GLN A 125 19.30 -22.16 4.30
CA GLN A 125 19.08 -21.00 3.43
C GLN A 125 18.65 -21.46 2.03
N VAL A 126 17.64 -20.77 1.49
CA VAL A 126 17.09 -21.01 0.15
C VAL A 126 17.51 -19.89 -0.77
N GLU A 127 18.06 -20.22 -1.92
CA GLU A 127 18.31 -19.26 -2.97
C GLU A 127 16.98 -18.89 -3.63
N ALA A 128 16.62 -17.62 -3.54
CA ALA A 128 15.45 -17.06 -4.20
C ALA A 128 15.85 -15.78 -4.94
N ARG A 129 15.09 -15.47 -6.01
CA ARG A 129 15.36 -14.25 -6.78
C ARG A 129 15.27 -13.00 -5.90
N GLY A 130 16.19 -12.05 -6.13
CA GLY A 130 16.17 -10.75 -5.48
C GLY A 130 14.96 -9.94 -5.92
N THR A 131 14.06 -9.61 -5.01
CA THR A 131 12.89 -8.74 -5.25
C THR A 131 12.44 -8.10 -3.94
N LEU A 132 11.88 -6.88 -4.01
CA LEU A 132 11.15 -6.32 -2.87
C LEU A 132 9.77 -6.95 -2.69
N GLY A 133 9.24 -7.64 -3.71
CA GLY A 133 7.92 -8.24 -3.61
C GLY A 133 6.82 -7.23 -3.30
N GLY A 134 5.83 -7.64 -2.53
CA GLY A 134 4.75 -6.77 -2.06
C GLY A 134 5.21 -5.61 -1.17
N ASP A 135 6.39 -5.71 -0.55
CA ASP A 135 6.97 -4.62 0.25
C ASP A 135 7.31 -3.39 -0.60
N PHE A 136 7.51 -3.54 -1.92
CA PHE A 136 7.63 -2.39 -2.81
C PHE A 136 6.38 -1.50 -2.73
N PHE A 137 5.18 -2.06 -2.90
CA PHE A 137 3.92 -1.31 -2.85
C PHE A 137 3.65 -0.76 -1.45
N TYR A 138 3.94 -1.54 -0.41
CA TYR A 138 3.83 -1.10 0.97
C TYR A 138 4.71 0.12 1.25
N ARG A 139 5.98 0.11 0.85
CA ARG A 139 6.88 1.26 1.02
C ARG A 139 6.47 2.44 0.15
N PHE A 140 6.05 2.19 -1.10
CA PHE A 140 5.59 3.24 -2.01
C PHE A 140 4.36 3.97 -1.46
N HIS A 141 3.48 3.28 -0.75
CA HIS A 141 2.29 3.85 -0.12
C HIS A 141 2.61 5.04 0.80
N PHE A 142 3.70 5.00 1.55
CA PHE A 142 3.95 6.00 2.60
C PHE A 142 5.30 6.74 2.51
N GLN A 143 6.22 6.34 1.61
CA GLN A 143 7.52 7.02 1.52
C GLN A 143 8.01 7.31 0.11
N PHE A 144 7.31 6.77 -0.91
CA PHE A 144 7.66 6.89 -2.32
C PHE A 144 9.09 6.37 -2.65
N TYR A 145 9.57 6.66 -3.88
CA TYR A 145 10.90 6.29 -4.34
C TYR A 145 11.57 7.48 -5.05
N TYR A 146 12.87 7.40 -5.26
CA TYR A 146 13.71 8.46 -5.85
C TYR A 146 13.72 9.79 -5.07
N MET A 147 13.35 9.73 -3.81
CA MET A 147 13.50 10.81 -2.85
C MET A 147 13.91 10.25 -1.49
N SER A 148 14.46 11.10 -0.63
CA SER A 148 14.75 10.70 0.74
C SER A 148 13.47 10.20 1.44
N PRO A 149 13.50 9.08 2.18
CA PRO A 149 12.36 8.59 2.95
C PRO A 149 11.73 9.66 3.86
N PHE A 150 12.52 10.58 4.37
CA PHE A 150 12.04 11.70 5.17
C PHE A 150 11.05 12.58 4.38
N TRP A 151 11.44 13.05 3.20
CA TRP A 151 10.58 13.89 2.36
C TRP A 151 9.39 13.12 1.81
N GLY A 152 9.60 11.85 1.44
CA GLY A 152 8.49 10.98 0.99
C GLY A 152 7.42 10.81 2.05
N ARG A 153 7.81 10.57 3.31
CA ARG A 153 6.88 10.44 4.44
C ARG A 153 6.18 11.76 4.79
N LEU A 154 6.88 12.89 4.68
CA LEU A 154 6.23 14.21 4.84
C LEU A 154 5.18 14.46 3.76
N LEU A 155 5.47 14.14 2.50
CA LEU A 155 4.53 14.27 1.39
C LEU A 155 3.32 13.35 1.59
N ALA A 156 3.53 12.10 2.02
CA ALA A 156 2.46 11.16 2.33
C ALA A 156 1.56 11.68 3.47
N GLY A 157 2.16 12.21 4.54
CA GLY A 157 1.42 12.82 5.64
C GLY A 157 0.64 14.06 5.24
N LEU A 158 1.23 14.92 4.40
CA LEU A 158 0.52 16.06 3.85
C LEU A 158 -0.68 15.61 3.02
N ALA A 159 -0.51 14.58 2.17
CA ALA A 159 -1.60 14.02 1.39
C ALA A 159 -2.71 13.42 2.27
N ALA A 160 -2.36 12.68 3.32
CA ALA A 160 -3.30 12.14 4.29
C ALA A 160 -4.06 13.25 5.04
N MET A 161 -3.39 14.34 5.42
CA MET A 161 -4.04 15.50 6.04
C MET A 161 -5.03 16.17 5.08
N PHE A 162 -4.67 16.34 3.82
CA PHE A 162 -5.59 16.85 2.80
C PHE A 162 -6.77 15.91 2.56
N MET A 163 -6.55 14.59 2.63
CA MET A 163 -7.64 13.62 2.56
C MET A 163 -8.60 13.78 3.74
N LEU A 164 -8.11 13.94 4.97
CA LEU A 164 -8.95 14.15 6.14
C LEU A 164 -9.78 15.44 6.00
N ILE A 165 -9.17 16.53 5.54
CA ILE A 165 -9.85 17.79 5.24
C ILE A 165 -10.91 17.58 4.15
N ALA A 166 -10.60 16.82 3.10
CA ALA A 166 -11.54 16.51 2.02
C ALA A 166 -12.73 15.70 2.52
N ILE A 167 -12.52 14.71 3.41
CA ILE A 167 -13.61 13.92 4.02
C ILE A 167 -14.54 14.85 4.81
N VAL A 168 -14.01 15.65 5.73
CA VAL A 168 -14.79 16.57 6.58
C VAL A 168 -15.55 17.60 5.73
N ALA A 169 -14.85 18.23 4.77
CA ALA A 169 -15.46 19.21 3.87
C ALA A 169 -16.52 18.57 2.96
N GLY A 170 -16.33 17.32 2.53
CA GLY A 170 -17.29 16.55 1.76
C GLY A 170 -18.59 16.29 2.54
N VAL A 171 -18.48 15.83 3.78
CA VAL A 171 -19.63 15.60 4.67
C VAL A 171 -20.42 16.90 4.91
N ILE A 172 -19.75 18.01 5.20
CA ILE A 172 -20.40 19.32 5.42
C ILE A 172 -21.09 19.82 4.13
N THR A 173 -20.52 19.54 2.97
CA THR A 173 -21.07 19.97 1.67
C THR A 173 -22.37 19.26 1.33
N HIS A 174 -22.53 17.98 1.69
CA HIS A 174 -23.63 17.13 1.27
C HIS A 174 -24.77 17.07 2.31
N LYS A 175 -25.82 17.91 2.16
CA LYS A 175 -26.99 17.92 3.07
C LYS A 175 -27.77 16.60 3.12
N LYS A 176 -27.82 15.87 1.98
CA LYS A 176 -28.62 14.66 1.80
C LYS A 176 -27.74 13.42 1.59
N ILE A 177 -26.59 13.38 2.28
CA ILE A 177 -25.56 12.36 2.05
C ILE A 177 -26.11 10.93 2.11
N PHE A 178 -27.01 10.63 3.06
CA PHE A 178 -27.59 9.29 3.22
C PHE A 178 -28.80 9.04 2.32
N THR A 179 -29.58 10.07 1.97
CA THR A 179 -30.74 9.92 1.05
C THR A 179 -30.32 9.81 -0.39
N ASP A 180 -29.31 10.57 -0.82
CA ASP A 180 -28.76 10.51 -2.18
C ASP A 180 -27.91 9.25 -2.41
N PHE A 181 -27.47 8.56 -1.34
CA PHE A 181 -26.72 7.32 -1.41
C PHE A 181 -27.45 6.20 -2.17
N PHE A 182 -28.76 6.06 -1.95
CA PHE A 182 -29.58 5.04 -2.60
C PHE A 182 -30.03 5.39 -4.03
N THR A 183 -29.66 6.57 -4.55
CA THR A 183 -30.05 7.01 -5.90
C THR A 183 -28.87 6.95 -6.85
N PHE A 184 -28.71 5.85 -7.61
CA PHE A 184 -27.67 5.72 -8.63
C PHE A 184 -28.27 5.88 -10.04
N ARG A 185 -27.83 6.89 -10.77
CA ARG A 185 -28.32 7.24 -12.12
C ARG A 185 -27.29 6.87 -13.19
N TRP A 186 -27.48 5.72 -13.81
CA TRP A 186 -26.61 5.24 -14.87
C TRP A 186 -26.75 6.06 -16.17
N GLY A 187 -25.62 6.28 -16.87
CA GLY A 187 -25.63 6.89 -18.22
C GLY A 187 -26.00 8.37 -18.28
N LYS A 188 -26.02 9.09 -17.14
CA LYS A 188 -26.38 10.52 -17.06
C LYS A 188 -25.16 11.47 -17.03
N GLY A 189 -24.02 11.05 -17.57
CA GLY A 189 -22.81 11.86 -17.66
C GLY A 189 -22.28 12.29 -16.30
N GLN A 190 -22.15 13.60 -16.05
CA GLN A 190 -21.61 14.13 -14.78
C GLN A 190 -22.35 13.61 -13.54
N ARG A 191 -23.68 13.41 -13.63
CA ARG A 191 -24.46 12.92 -12.48
C ARG A 191 -24.08 11.49 -12.10
N SER A 192 -23.81 10.62 -13.07
CA SER A 192 -23.36 9.25 -12.79
C SER A 192 -22.01 9.23 -12.06
N TRP A 193 -21.09 10.11 -12.43
CA TRP A 193 -19.80 10.25 -11.72
C TRP A 193 -19.97 10.76 -10.30
N LEU A 194 -20.88 11.72 -10.10
CA LEU A 194 -21.21 12.24 -8.77
C LEU A 194 -21.86 11.16 -7.91
N ASP A 195 -22.84 10.44 -8.45
CA ASP A 195 -23.53 9.36 -7.73
C ASP A 195 -22.54 8.24 -7.37
N ALA A 196 -21.61 7.86 -8.27
CA ALA A 196 -20.57 6.88 -7.98
C ALA A 196 -19.61 7.37 -6.88
N HIS A 197 -19.12 8.60 -6.99
CA HIS A 197 -18.25 9.18 -5.98
C HIS A 197 -18.92 9.21 -4.60
N ASN A 198 -20.18 9.64 -4.53
CA ASN A 198 -20.95 9.69 -3.30
C ASN A 198 -21.18 8.29 -2.71
N ALA A 199 -21.60 7.33 -3.53
CA ALA A 199 -21.85 5.97 -3.08
C ALA A 199 -20.57 5.33 -2.46
N LEU A 200 -19.44 5.47 -3.15
CA LEU A 200 -18.14 4.96 -2.67
C LEU A 200 -17.68 5.68 -1.39
N SER A 201 -17.91 7.01 -1.33
CA SER A 201 -17.52 7.82 -0.17
C SER A 201 -18.36 7.49 1.07
N VAL A 202 -19.68 7.36 0.92
CA VAL A 202 -20.59 7.15 2.05
C VAL A 202 -20.50 5.73 2.59
N PHE A 203 -20.47 4.74 1.71
CA PHE A 203 -20.35 3.34 2.12
C PHE A 203 -19.05 3.08 2.90
N GLY A 204 -17.93 3.60 2.40
CA GLY A 204 -16.64 3.46 3.04
C GLY A 204 -16.33 4.51 4.12
N LEU A 205 -17.23 5.44 4.44
CA LEU A 205 -16.92 6.61 5.27
C LEU A 205 -16.28 6.28 6.63
N PRO A 206 -16.81 5.35 7.44
CA PRO A 206 -16.18 5.00 8.72
C PRO A 206 -14.76 4.47 8.53
N PHE A 207 -14.56 3.61 7.54
CA PHE A 207 -13.24 3.07 7.21
C PHE A 207 -12.30 4.15 6.67
N HIS A 208 -12.78 5.02 5.76
CA HIS A 208 -11.95 6.09 5.19
C HIS A 208 -11.49 7.09 6.26
N VAL A 209 -12.33 7.41 7.23
CA VAL A 209 -11.95 8.24 8.40
C VAL A 209 -10.91 7.49 9.23
N MET A 210 -11.19 6.24 9.60
CA MET A 210 -10.31 5.41 10.41
C MET A 210 -8.93 5.25 9.77
N ILE A 211 -8.87 4.81 8.49
CA ILE A 211 -7.60 4.54 7.83
C ILE A 211 -6.78 5.82 7.59
N THR A 212 -7.44 6.96 7.32
CA THR A 212 -6.76 8.25 7.13
C THR A 212 -6.21 8.78 8.45
N TYR A 213 -7.02 8.76 9.51
CA TYR A 213 -6.60 9.22 10.84
C TYR A 213 -5.46 8.36 11.41
N THR A 214 -5.62 7.03 11.37
CA THR A 214 -4.59 6.11 11.85
C THR A 214 -3.32 6.20 11.03
N GLY A 215 -3.41 6.45 9.71
CA GLY A 215 -2.26 6.71 8.85
C GLY A 215 -1.47 7.94 9.28
N LEU A 216 -2.13 9.02 9.68
CA LEU A 216 -1.46 10.19 10.25
C LEU A 216 -0.75 9.85 11.58
N VAL A 217 -1.40 9.02 12.42
CA VAL A 217 -0.79 8.59 13.71
C VAL A 217 0.45 7.73 13.48
N THR A 218 0.49 6.89 12.42
CA THR A 218 1.66 6.03 12.15
C THR A 218 2.96 6.82 11.96
N LEU A 219 2.89 8.03 11.45
CA LEU A 219 4.04 8.91 11.21
C LEU A 219 4.05 10.14 12.13
N MET A 220 3.25 10.14 13.20
CA MET A 220 3.05 11.30 14.08
C MET A 220 4.37 11.83 14.67
N ALA A 221 5.30 10.95 15.07
CA ALA A 221 6.60 11.36 15.59
C ALA A 221 7.42 12.20 14.58
N LEU A 222 7.17 12.05 13.28
CA LEU A 222 7.80 12.84 12.23
C LEU A 222 7.19 14.26 12.13
N TYR A 223 5.86 14.37 12.27
CA TYR A 223 5.14 15.63 12.07
C TYR A 223 5.08 16.47 13.34
N VAL A 224 4.99 15.80 14.51
CA VAL A 224 4.81 16.41 15.84
C VAL A 224 5.88 15.86 16.80
N PRO A 225 7.17 16.16 16.55
CA PRO A 225 8.28 15.59 17.34
C PRO A 225 8.41 16.22 18.73
N TRP A 226 7.66 17.28 19.01
CA TRP A 226 7.83 18.07 20.26
C TRP A 226 7.49 17.28 21.51
N GLY A 227 6.46 16.43 21.48
CA GLY A 227 6.09 15.58 22.62
C GLY A 227 7.22 14.61 22.99
N GLU A 228 7.78 13.90 22.00
CA GLU A 228 8.92 13.02 22.19
C GLU A 228 10.15 13.80 22.72
N ARG A 229 10.49 14.93 22.08
CA ARG A 229 11.61 15.77 22.50
C ARG A 229 11.44 16.39 23.90
N ALA A 230 10.18 16.65 24.31
CA ALA A 230 9.89 17.13 25.64
C ALA A 230 10.05 16.04 26.71
N ALA A 231 9.69 14.80 26.39
CA ALA A 231 9.73 13.65 27.30
C ALA A 231 11.11 12.98 27.35
N ILE A 232 11.78 12.83 26.19
CA ILE A 232 13.04 12.11 26.02
C ILE A 232 14.20 13.10 25.92
N LYS A 233 15.03 13.14 26.95
CA LYS A 233 16.13 14.12 27.08
C LYS A 233 17.49 13.53 26.74
N THR A 234 17.69 12.25 26.99
CA THR A 234 18.99 11.60 26.86
C THR A 234 19.00 10.56 25.74
N PRO A 235 20.18 10.26 25.15
CA PRO A 235 20.32 9.14 24.20
C PRO A 235 19.91 7.78 24.80
N ALA A 236 20.16 7.58 26.09
CA ALA A 236 19.78 6.34 26.79
C ALA A 236 18.26 6.16 26.88
N GLU A 237 17.51 7.22 27.27
CA GLU A 237 16.05 7.19 27.27
C GLU A 237 15.48 6.93 25.86
N ARG A 238 16.09 7.54 24.82
CA ARG A 238 15.70 7.27 23.43
C ARG A 238 15.95 5.81 23.04
N GLN A 239 17.07 5.25 23.42
CA GLN A 239 17.40 3.85 23.16
C GLN A 239 16.43 2.92 23.87
N GLN A 240 16.10 3.21 25.12
CA GLN A 240 15.09 2.47 25.88
C GLN A 240 13.71 2.55 25.21
N LEU A 241 13.25 3.74 24.82
CA LEU A 241 11.99 3.91 24.10
C LEU A 241 11.97 3.08 22.80
N MET A 242 13.07 3.10 22.03
CA MET A 242 13.16 2.32 20.78
C MET A 242 13.17 0.82 21.07
N ALA A 243 13.81 0.36 22.13
CA ALA A 243 13.77 -1.03 22.57
C ALA A 243 12.35 -1.47 22.92
N GLU A 244 11.64 -0.69 23.72
CA GLU A 244 10.24 -0.95 24.11
C GLU A 244 9.29 -0.97 22.91
N LEU A 245 9.43 -0.01 21.98
CA LEU A 245 8.53 0.11 20.84
C LEU A 245 8.74 -0.96 19.75
N ASN A 246 9.95 -1.56 19.67
CA ASN A 246 10.31 -2.46 18.58
C ASN A 246 10.78 -3.85 19.04
N ALA A 247 10.71 -4.16 20.34
CA ALA A 247 11.31 -5.36 20.94
C ALA A 247 12.79 -5.55 20.52
N PHE A 248 13.52 -4.43 20.45
CA PHE A 248 14.91 -4.40 20.03
C PHE A 248 15.82 -4.41 21.25
N ILE A 249 16.64 -5.45 21.40
CA ILE A 249 17.69 -5.49 22.41
C ILE A 249 18.94 -4.86 21.79
N PRO A 250 19.40 -3.70 22.30
CA PRO A 250 20.67 -3.18 21.87
C PRO A 250 21.79 -4.15 22.29
N PRO A 251 22.80 -4.40 21.41
CA PRO A 251 23.95 -5.16 21.83
C PRO A 251 24.62 -4.41 22.97
N GLY A 252 24.72 -5.03 24.12
CA GLY A 252 25.61 -4.60 25.18
C GLY A 252 27.08 -4.73 24.74
N ASN A 253 28.03 -4.24 25.57
CA ASN A 253 29.42 -4.50 25.33
C ASN A 253 29.66 -6.03 25.34
N PRO A 254 30.32 -6.60 24.32
CA PRO A 254 30.63 -8.00 24.31
C PRO A 254 31.56 -8.31 25.48
N ALA A 255 31.35 -9.45 26.16
CA ALA A 255 32.28 -9.95 27.14
C ALA A 255 33.56 -10.43 26.44
N ALA A 256 34.66 -10.58 27.20
CA ALA A 256 35.91 -11.10 26.67
C ALA A 256 35.82 -12.59 26.25
N ASP A 257 34.90 -13.34 26.88
CA ASP A 257 34.77 -14.77 26.70
C ASP A 257 33.78 -15.14 25.59
N ALA A 258 34.21 -16.04 24.71
CA ALA A 258 33.32 -16.71 23.76
C ALA A 258 32.46 -17.75 24.49
N ALA A 259 31.18 -17.83 24.11
CA ALA A 259 30.28 -18.85 24.64
C ALA A 259 29.27 -19.24 23.55
N LEU A 260 28.91 -20.52 23.52
CA LEU A 260 27.87 -21.03 22.62
C LEU A 260 26.48 -20.58 23.12
N LEU A 261 25.59 -20.33 22.18
CA LEU A 261 24.17 -20.09 22.51
C LEU A 261 23.56 -21.35 23.13
N GLY A 262 22.76 -21.14 24.16
CA GLY A 262 21.85 -22.14 24.68
C GLY A 262 20.75 -22.49 23.70
N SER A 263 19.87 -23.42 24.09
CA SER A 263 18.77 -23.86 23.23
C SER A 263 17.76 -22.74 22.97
N ILE A 264 17.71 -22.25 21.73
CA ILE A 264 16.68 -21.30 21.25
C ILE A 264 15.29 -21.93 21.33
N GLU A 265 15.20 -23.25 21.01
CA GLU A 265 13.97 -24.02 21.13
C GLU A 265 13.39 -23.95 22.53
N ALA A 266 14.24 -24.18 23.57
CA ALA A 266 13.79 -24.14 24.95
C ALA A 266 13.30 -22.75 25.38
N MET A 267 13.97 -21.67 24.95
CA MET A 267 13.57 -20.29 25.22
C MET A 267 12.24 -19.95 24.56
N VAL A 268 12.05 -20.37 23.29
CA VAL A 268 10.79 -20.17 22.56
C VAL A 268 9.65 -20.96 23.20
N ARG A 269 9.87 -22.21 23.61
CA ARG A 269 8.87 -23.02 24.34
C ARG A 269 8.48 -22.38 25.67
N GLN A 270 9.44 -21.84 26.40
CA GLN A 270 9.15 -21.12 27.64
C GLN A 270 8.28 -19.88 27.39
N ALA A 271 8.52 -19.16 26.30
CA ALA A 271 7.70 -18.02 25.88
C ALA A 271 6.29 -18.46 25.51
N GLN A 272 6.15 -19.52 24.72
CA GLN A 272 4.85 -20.09 24.34
C GLN A 272 4.02 -20.53 25.57
N MET A 273 4.65 -21.23 26.52
CA MET A 273 4.00 -21.63 27.78
C MET A 273 3.51 -20.43 28.58
N ARG A 274 4.32 -19.36 28.66
CA ARG A 274 3.96 -18.15 29.40
C ARG A 274 2.78 -17.41 28.76
N TRP A 275 2.75 -17.32 27.43
CA TRP A 275 1.67 -16.65 26.71
C TRP A 275 0.44 -17.51 26.47
N GLY A 276 0.52 -18.81 26.70
CA GLY A 276 -0.55 -19.76 26.43
C GLY A 276 -0.91 -19.88 24.93
N THR A 277 0.05 -19.60 24.05
CA THR A 277 -0.12 -19.63 22.60
C THR A 277 1.15 -20.06 21.89
N SER A 278 1.01 -20.70 20.75
CA SER A 278 2.13 -21.03 19.84
C SER A 278 2.55 -19.86 18.94
N ASP A 279 1.86 -18.72 18.99
CA ASP A 279 2.10 -17.59 18.10
C ASP A 279 3.37 -16.83 18.53
N VAL A 280 4.47 -17.10 17.83
CA VAL A 280 5.78 -16.45 18.00
C VAL A 280 6.15 -15.78 16.68
N GLY A 281 6.29 -14.46 16.71
CA GLY A 281 6.56 -13.67 15.51
C GLY A 281 8.03 -13.55 15.16
N ARG A 282 8.88 -13.36 16.19
CA ARG A 282 10.31 -13.06 15.95
C ARG A 282 11.19 -13.54 17.09
N VAL A 283 12.42 -13.95 16.72
CA VAL A 283 13.51 -14.18 17.66
C VAL A 283 14.69 -13.31 17.27
N ASN A 284 15.18 -12.51 18.22
CA ASN A 284 16.32 -11.61 18.03
C ASN A 284 17.46 -12.05 18.92
N ALA A 285 18.69 -12.04 18.41
CA ALA A 285 19.89 -12.24 19.20
C ALA A 285 20.80 -11.02 19.15
N ALA A 286 21.37 -10.68 20.30
CA ALA A 286 22.45 -9.74 20.43
C ALA A 286 23.67 -10.45 20.97
N ASN A 287 24.87 -10.18 20.41
CA ASN A 287 26.15 -10.82 20.71
C ASN A 287 26.11 -12.38 20.69
N PRO A 288 25.51 -13.02 19.66
CA PRO A 288 25.55 -14.47 19.55
C PRO A 288 27.02 -14.95 19.51
N GLY A 289 27.30 -16.04 20.16
CA GLY A 289 28.68 -16.54 20.27
C GLY A 289 29.54 -15.92 21.39
N ASN A 290 28.94 -15.11 22.26
CA ASN A 290 29.60 -14.41 23.35
C ASN A 290 28.93 -14.67 24.70
N ALA A 291 29.67 -14.65 25.82
CA ALA A 291 29.11 -14.82 27.17
C ALA A 291 28.06 -13.74 27.55
N ALA A 292 28.10 -12.59 26.89
CA ALA A 292 27.10 -11.52 27.04
C ALA A 292 25.93 -11.65 26.07
N ALA A 293 25.70 -12.84 25.49
CA ALA A 293 24.58 -13.06 24.55
C ALA A 293 23.21 -12.80 25.21
N ARG A 294 22.32 -12.17 24.45
CA ARG A 294 20.91 -11.93 24.84
C ARG A 294 19.99 -12.39 23.72
N ILE A 295 18.88 -13.03 24.09
CA ILE A 295 17.85 -13.48 23.16
C ILE A 295 16.52 -12.80 23.55
N ALA A 296 15.87 -12.14 22.59
CA ALA A 296 14.48 -11.70 22.73
C ALA A 296 13.56 -12.56 21.89
N VAL A 297 12.55 -13.13 22.50
CA VAL A 297 11.45 -13.81 21.84
C VAL A 297 10.24 -12.89 21.85
N THR A 298 9.73 -12.53 20.68
CA THR A 298 8.61 -11.62 20.52
C THR A 298 7.35 -12.40 20.13
N ARG A 299 6.23 -12.13 20.78
CA ARG A 299 4.94 -12.71 20.45
C ARG A 299 4.49 -12.25 19.06
N GLY A 300 3.77 -13.10 18.33
CA GLY A 300 3.17 -12.76 17.05
C GLY A 300 1.99 -11.79 17.17
N ASP A 301 1.64 -11.18 16.05
CA ASP A 301 0.57 -10.17 15.97
C ASP A 301 -0.81 -10.80 15.66
N ALA A 302 -0.88 -12.11 15.37
CA ALA A 302 -2.11 -12.77 14.97
C ALA A 302 -3.19 -12.70 16.06
N GLY A 303 -4.38 -12.23 15.69
CA GLY A 303 -5.52 -12.11 16.61
C GLY A 303 -5.41 -11.01 17.68
N ARG A 304 -4.36 -10.16 17.63
CA ARG A 304 -4.18 -9.05 18.58
C ARG A 304 -4.44 -7.71 17.89
N VAL A 305 -5.43 -6.96 18.38
CA VAL A 305 -5.71 -5.60 17.90
C VAL A 305 -4.75 -4.59 18.56
N SER A 306 -3.46 -4.95 18.62
CA SER A 306 -2.38 -4.08 19.05
C SER A 306 -1.07 -4.55 18.44
N MET A 307 -0.25 -3.62 18.01
CA MET A 307 1.12 -3.87 17.55
C MET A 307 2.16 -3.47 18.62
N SER A 308 1.73 -3.23 19.85
CA SER A 308 2.66 -3.10 20.97
C SER A 308 3.34 -4.45 21.19
N PRO A 309 4.69 -4.53 21.15
CA PRO A 309 5.37 -5.80 21.24
C PRO A 309 5.30 -6.38 22.65
N ASP A 310 4.85 -7.64 22.78
CA ASP A 310 5.07 -8.45 23.96
C ASP A 310 6.33 -9.29 23.71
N TYR A 311 7.33 -9.22 24.60
CA TYR A 311 8.54 -10.02 24.43
C TYR A 311 9.14 -10.43 25.75
N LEU A 312 9.90 -11.52 25.69
CA LEU A 312 10.67 -12.07 26.79
C LEU A 312 12.15 -11.97 26.45
N GLU A 313 12.95 -11.55 27.40
CA GLU A 313 14.42 -11.49 27.27
C GLU A 313 15.06 -12.60 28.09
N PHE A 314 15.99 -13.30 27.45
CA PHE A 314 16.73 -14.42 28.03
C PHE A 314 18.23 -14.15 28.01
N ASP A 315 18.93 -14.69 28.99
CA ASP A 315 20.37 -14.91 28.88
C ASP A 315 20.63 -15.92 27.76
N GLY A 316 21.40 -15.51 26.75
CA GLY A 316 21.57 -16.28 25.53
C GLY A 316 22.38 -17.56 25.70
N VAL A 317 23.18 -17.69 26.79
CA VAL A 317 24.03 -18.86 27.08
C VAL A 317 23.27 -19.86 27.95
N SER A 318 22.76 -19.40 29.10
CA SER A 318 22.09 -20.28 30.07
C SER A 318 20.61 -20.54 29.78
N GLY A 319 19.99 -19.75 28.92
CA GLY A 319 18.54 -19.79 28.67
C GLY A 319 17.69 -19.25 29.84
N LYS A 320 18.32 -18.65 30.85
CA LYS A 320 17.59 -18.08 32.00
C LYS A 320 16.76 -16.85 31.57
N LEU A 321 15.48 -16.82 31.94
CA LEU A 321 14.62 -15.65 31.74
C LEU A 321 15.14 -14.47 32.58
N LEU A 322 15.45 -13.34 31.92
CA LEU A 322 15.99 -12.14 32.56
C LEU A 322 14.89 -11.10 32.79
N SER A 323 14.06 -10.85 31.77
CA SER A 323 13.02 -9.84 31.87
C SER A 323 11.76 -10.22 31.06
N VAL A 324 10.65 -9.64 31.45
CA VAL A 324 9.32 -9.85 30.85
C VAL A 324 8.74 -8.50 30.49
N HIS A 325 8.44 -8.33 29.21
CA HIS A 325 7.84 -7.12 28.67
C HIS A 325 6.46 -7.48 28.08
N ASP A 326 5.47 -7.70 28.94
CA ASP A 326 4.08 -8.03 28.60
C ASP A 326 3.08 -6.94 29.02
N ARG A 327 3.58 -5.82 29.57
CA ARG A 327 2.78 -4.66 29.97
C ARG A 327 3.37 -3.40 29.40
N VAL A 328 2.59 -2.73 28.58
CA VAL A 328 2.93 -1.42 28.02
C VAL A 328 2.06 -0.34 28.64
N GLY A 329 2.57 0.88 28.72
CA GLY A 329 1.80 2.02 29.19
C GLY A 329 0.62 2.36 28.26
N ALA A 330 -0.43 3.00 28.79
CA ALA A 330 -1.65 3.31 28.02
C ALA A 330 -1.39 4.09 26.72
N ALA A 331 -0.39 4.98 26.69
CA ALA A 331 -0.02 5.72 25.48
C ALA A 331 0.59 4.81 24.40
N ALA A 332 1.47 3.88 24.78
CA ALA A 332 2.08 2.92 23.88
C ALA A 332 1.03 1.93 23.36
N GLU A 333 0.12 1.47 24.22
CA GLU A 333 -0.98 0.59 23.80
C GLU A 333 -1.94 1.29 22.84
N THR A 334 -2.34 2.54 23.12
CA THR A 334 -3.15 3.35 22.19
C THR A 334 -2.49 3.47 20.83
N ARG A 335 -1.18 3.76 20.80
CA ARG A 335 -0.41 3.78 19.56
C ARG A 335 -0.43 2.41 18.89
N GLY A 336 -0.20 1.33 19.65
CA GLY A 336 -0.20 -0.04 19.15
C GLY A 336 -1.52 -0.42 18.47
N VAL A 337 -2.65 -0.06 19.09
CA VAL A 337 -4.00 -0.29 18.54
C VAL A 337 -4.21 0.53 17.26
N LEU A 338 -3.87 1.81 17.24
CA LEU A 338 -4.04 2.63 16.03
C LEU A 338 -3.16 2.16 14.86
N TYR A 339 -1.96 1.67 15.16
CA TYR A 339 -1.09 1.00 14.18
C TYR A 339 -1.71 -0.30 13.67
N ALA A 340 -2.22 -1.14 14.56
CA ALA A 340 -2.88 -2.39 14.19
C ALA A 340 -4.07 -2.15 13.26
N LEU A 341 -4.92 -1.19 13.59
CA LEU A 341 -6.06 -0.78 12.78
C LEU A 341 -5.64 -0.26 11.40
N HIS A 342 -4.52 0.45 11.29
CA HIS A 342 -4.04 0.93 10.00
C HIS A 342 -3.47 -0.19 9.12
N ILE A 343 -2.63 -1.05 9.69
CA ILE A 343 -1.89 -2.07 8.94
C ILE A 343 -2.75 -3.32 8.71
N GLY A 344 -3.71 -3.60 9.61
CA GLY A 344 -4.59 -4.75 9.52
C GLY A 344 -3.90 -6.10 9.75
N ARG A 345 -2.75 -6.16 10.47
CA ARG A 345 -2.02 -7.43 10.68
C ARG A 345 -2.76 -8.42 11.56
N PHE A 346 -3.61 -7.95 12.46
CA PHE A 346 -4.44 -8.79 13.33
C PHE A 346 -5.53 -9.55 12.58
N SER A 347 -5.83 -9.13 11.35
CA SER A 347 -6.98 -9.60 10.60
C SER A 347 -6.78 -11.02 10.07
N ASP A 348 -7.80 -11.85 10.26
CA ASP A 348 -8.00 -13.10 9.53
C ASP A 348 -8.24 -12.86 8.03
N LEU A 349 -8.45 -13.92 7.26
CA LEU A 349 -8.61 -13.81 5.81
C LEU A 349 -9.85 -12.98 5.43
N GLU A 350 -10.97 -13.18 6.12
CA GLU A 350 -12.25 -12.52 5.85
C GLU A 350 -12.16 -11.01 6.14
N THR A 351 -11.65 -10.64 7.31
CA THR A 351 -11.45 -9.25 7.70
C THR A 351 -10.48 -8.54 6.75
N ARG A 352 -9.44 -9.23 6.30
CA ARG A 352 -8.47 -8.70 5.33
C ARG A 352 -9.10 -8.44 3.97
N TRP A 353 -9.97 -9.32 3.50
CA TRP A 353 -10.75 -9.08 2.29
C TRP A 353 -11.68 -7.87 2.45
N LEU A 354 -12.28 -7.70 3.63
CA LEU A 354 -13.09 -6.51 3.92
C LEU A 354 -12.23 -5.24 3.83
N TYR A 355 -11.06 -5.22 4.47
CA TYR A 355 -10.10 -4.11 4.36
C TYR A 355 -9.72 -3.82 2.92
N PHE A 356 -9.40 -4.86 2.15
CA PHE A 356 -9.05 -4.75 0.73
C PHE A 356 -10.20 -4.13 -0.09
N ILE A 357 -11.42 -4.66 0.05
CA ILE A 357 -12.59 -4.19 -0.71
C ILE A 357 -12.89 -2.73 -0.39
N VAL A 358 -12.94 -2.36 0.88
CA VAL A 358 -13.27 -0.98 1.27
C VAL A 358 -12.14 -0.01 0.92
N SER A 359 -10.88 -0.45 1.00
CA SER A 359 -9.73 0.34 0.53
C SER A 359 -9.75 0.51 -1.00
N PHE A 360 -10.13 -0.54 -1.76
CA PHE A 360 -10.34 -0.44 -3.20
C PHE A 360 -11.47 0.53 -3.55
N MET A 361 -12.54 0.54 -2.77
CA MET A 361 -13.59 1.57 -2.90
C MET A 361 -13.04 2.99 -2.66
N GLY A 362 -12.13 3.17 -1.71
CA GLY A 362 -11.40 4.42 -1.49
C GLY A 362 -10.56 4.83 -2.71
N THR A 363 -9.84 3.88 -3.31
CA THR A 363 -9.12 4.11 -4.57
C THR A 363 -10.06 4.57 -5.69
N ALA A 364 -11.18 3.87 -5.87
CA ALA A 364 -12.21 4.22 -6.87
C ALA A 364 -12.88 5.58 -6.56
N MET A 365 -13.08 5.91 -5.28
CA MET A 365 -13.61 7.21 -4.85
C MET A 365 -12.67 8.35 -5.26
N VAL A 366 -11.38 8.24 -5.00
CA VAL A 366 -10.40 9.26 -5.42
C VAL A 366 -10.36 9.36 -6.95
N GLY A 367 -10.31 8.22 -7.66
CA GLY A 367 -10.31 8.17 -9.13
C GLY A 367 -11.55 8.80 -9.74
N THR A 368 -12.75 8.49 -9.23
CA THR A 368 -14.01 9.09 -9.69
C THR A 368 -14.07 10.60 -9.42
N GLY A 369 -13.50 11.06 -8.30
CA GLY A 369 -13.35 12.49 -7.98
C GLY A 369 -12.51 13.24 -9.02
N LEU A 370 -11.34 12.70 -9.37
CA LEU A 370 -10.43 13.26 -10.38
C LEU A 370 -11.09 13.31 -11.77
N VAL A 371 -11.74 12.23 -12.18
CA VAL A 371 -12.46 12.18 -13.47
C VAL A 371 -13.65 13.15 -13.48
N MET A 372 -14.42 13.20 -12.39
CA MET A 372 -15.56 14.11 -12.27
C MET A 372 -15.15 15.58 -12.42
N TRP A 373 -13.97 15.97 -11.90
CA TRP A 373 -13.46 17.33 -12.05
C TRP A 373 -13.28 17.71 -13.53
N THR A 374 -12.68 16.83 -14.34
CA THR A 374 -12.49 17.07 -15.77
C THR A 374 -13.82 17.07 -16.53
N VAL A 375 -14.71 16.11 -16.24
CA VAL A 375 -16.04 16.02 -16.87
C VAL A 375 -16.87 17.28 -16.61
N LYS A 376 -16.90 17.76 -15.35
CA LYS A 376 -17.64 18.98 -14.98
C LYS A 376 -17.07 20.24 -15.63
N ARG A 377 -15.74 20.37 -15.69
CA ARG A 377 -15.10 21.55 -16.25
C ARG A 377 -15.15 21.59 -17.78
N ARG A 378 -15.07 20.45 -18.46
CA ARG A 378 -15.17 20.38 -19.92
C ARG A 378 -16.49 20.99 -20.42
N GLN A 379 -17.60 20.81 -19.70
CA GLN A 379 -18.90 21.39 -20.03
C GLN A 379 -18.96 22.93 -19.93
N LYS A 380 -17.98 23.52 -19.23
CA LYS A 380 -17.90 24.98 -19.00
C LYS A 380 -16.77 25.64 -19.76
N LEU A 381 -16.03 24.90 -20.60
CA LEU A 381 -14.97 25.49 -21.42
C LEU A 381 -15.63 26.36 -22.52
N PRO A 382 -15.06 27.54 -22.81
CA PRO A 382 -15.50 28.37 -23.94
C PRO A 382 -15.38 27.62 -25.27
N ASP A 383 -14.26 26.87 -25.44
CA ASP A 383 -14.02 25.97 -26.56
C ASP A 383 -13.59 24.60 -26.02
N PRO A 384 -14.49 23.59 -26.05
CA PRO A 384 -14.16 22.22 -25.61
C PRO A 384 -13.11 21.51 -26.48
N GLU A 385 -12.89 21.95 -27.72
CA GLU A 385 -11.91 21.35 -28.64
C GLU A 385 -10.50 21.93 -28.41
N ARG A 386 -10.42 23.16 -27.92
CA ARG A 386 -9.14 23.85 -27.60
C ARG A 386 -9.05 24.23 -26.12
N PRO A 387 -8.99 23.25 -25.21
CA PRO A 387 -8.92 23.53 -23.79
C PRO A 387 -7.60 24.20 -23.41
N CYS A 388 -7.64 25.05 -22.37
CA CYS A 388 -6.45 25.70 -21.83
C CYS A 388 -5.42 24.69 -21.29
N PHE A 389 -4.16 25.11 -21.17
CA PHE A 389 -3.04 24.24 -20.72
C PHE A 389 -3.34 23.55 -19.39
N GLY A 390 -3.81 24.28 -18.37
CA GLY A 390 -4.09 23.69 -17.04
C GLY A 390 -5.15 22.58 -17.09
N PHE A 391 -6.19 22.72 -17.90
CA PHE A 391 -7.19 21.66 -18.09
C PHE A 391 -6.56 20.42 -18.77
N ARG A 392 -5.78 20.64 -19.83
CA ARG A 392 -5.09 19.55 -20.54
C ARG A 392 -4.15 18.80 -19.59
N LEU A 393 -3.36 19.53 -18.79
CA LEU A 393 -2.44 18.94 -17.82
C LEU A 393 -3.18 18.00 -16.85
N VAL A 394 -4.26 18.49 -16.21
CA VAL A 394 -5.09 17.67 -15.29
C VAL A 394 -5.63 16.42 -15.99
N GLU A 395 -6.13 16.57 -17.21
CA GLU A 395 -6.68 15.45 -17.97
C GLU A 395 -5.61 14.39 -18.28
N ARG A 396 -4.38 14.79 -18.64
CA ARG A 396 -3.26 13.89 -18.92
C ARG A 396 -2.74 13.20 -17.65
N LEU A 397 -2.65 13.94 -16.56
CA LEU A 397 -2.27 13.39 -15.27
C LEU A 397 -3.31 12.37 -14.77
N ASN A 398 -4.62 12.60 -14.98
CA ASN A 398 -5.64 11.62 -14.65
C ASN A 398 -5.44 10.29 -15.41
N ILE A 399 -5.12 10.36 -16.71
CA ILE A 399 -4.88 9.16 -17.53
C ILE A 399 -3.66 8.39 -17.00
N ALA A 400 -2.54 9.08 -16.84
CA ALA A 400 -1.28 8.48 -16.41
C ALA A 400 -1.35 7.95 -14.96
N SER A 401 -2.11 8.61 -14.07
CA SER A 401 -2.24 8.17 -12.68
C SER A 401 -3.25 7.04 -12.50
N ILE A 402 -4.33 6.99 -13.28
CA ILE A 402 -5.38 5.97 -13.10
C ILE A 402 -5.08 4.74 -13.95
N ALA A 403 -5.02 4.86 -15.26
CA ALA A 403 -4.73 3.74 -16.14
C ALA A 403 -3.22 3.43 -16.20
N GLY A 404 -2.37 4.46 -16.28
CA GLY A 404 -0.93 4.30 -16.39
C GLY A 404 -0.29 3.67 -15.16
N LEU A 405 -0.76 3.99 -13.95
CA LEU A 405 -0.26 3.35 -12.73
C LEU A 405 -0.60 1.85 -12.69
N SER A 406 -1.77 1.44 -13.15
CA SER A 406 -2.12 0.02 -13.28
C SER A 406 -1.17 -0.71 -14.24
N ILE A 407 -0.80 -0.08 -15.36
CA ILE A 407 0.20 -0.61 -16.29
C ILE A 407 1.57 -0.73 -15.62
N ALA A 408 2.01 0.30 -14.89
CA ALA A 408 3.30 0.30 -14.20
C ALA A 408 3.38 -0.79 -13.12
N MET A 409 2.31 -0.96 -12.32
CA MET A 409 2.23 -2.05 -11.32
C MET A 409 2.30 -3.43 -11.98
N THR A 410 1.62 -3.60 -13.12
CA THR A 410 1.69 -4.85 -13.87
C THR A 410 3.09 -5.06 -14.46
N ALA A 411 3.73 -4.01 -14.97
CA ALA A 411 5.10 -4.08 -15.49
C ALA A 411 6.13 -4.49 -14.41
N PHE A 412 5.91 -4.10 -13.14
CA PHE A 412 6.71 -4.59 -12.03
C PHE A 412 6.59 -6.12 -11.86
N LEU A 413 5.39 -6.68 -12.00
CA LEU A 413 5.19 -8.14 -11.97
C LEU A 413 5.81 -8.83 -13.19
N TRP A 414 5.73 -8.21 -14.37
CA TRP A 414 6.41 -8.70 -15.57
C TRP A 414 7.93 -8.70 -15.40
N ALA A 415 8.51 -7.61 -14.88
CA ALA A 415 9.93 -7.52 -14.60
C ALA A 415 10.39 -8.65 -13.65
N ASN A 416 9.59 -8.96 -12.63
CA ASN A 416 9.86 -10.08 -11.73
C ASN A 416 9.95 -11.43 -12.44
N ARG A 417 9.25 -11.63 -13.51
CA ARG A 417 9.31 -12.90 -14.26
C ARG A 417 10.36 -12.92 -15.36
N LEU A 418 10.66 -11.76 -15.98
CA LEU A 418 11.49 -11.68 -17.17
C LEU A 418 12.95 -11.31 -16.88
N LEU A 419 13.24 -10.58 -15.80
CA LEU A 419 14.63 -10.25 -15.48
C LEU A 419 15.39 -11.51 -15.03
N PRO A 420 16.64 -11.70 -15.48
CA PRO A 420 17.47 -12.83 -15.08
C PRO A 420 17.60 -12.93 -13.56
N THR A 421 17.52 -14.13 -13.01
CA THR A 421 17.61 -14.34 -11.55
C THR A 421 18.97 -13.96 -10.98
N ALA A 422 20.06 -14.15 -11.75
CA ALA A 422 21.42 -13.80 -11.38
C ALA A 422 21.80 -12.34 -11.64
N MET A 423 20.84 -11.51 -12.08
CA MET A 423 21.11 -10.09 -12.37
C MET A 423 21.50 -9.34 -11.10
N ALA A 424 22.61 -8.60 -11.15
CA ALA A 424 23.00 -7.71 -10.06
C ALA A 424 21.92 -6.62 -9.82
N ASP A 425 21.67 -6.29 -8.56
CA ASP A 425 20.69 -5.28 -8.14
C ASP A 425 19.29 -5.48 -8.74
N ARG A 426 18.93 -6.74 -9.01
CA ARG A 426 17.69 -7.14 -9.67
C ARG A 426 16.45 -6.51 -9.06
N ALA A 427 16.35 -6.46 -7.72
CA ALA A 427 15.24 -5.84 -7.01
C ALA A 427 15.07 -4.34 -7.35
N PHE A 428 16.16 -3.62 -7.55
CA PHE A 428 16.12 -2.21 -7.98
C PHE A 428 15.72 -2.08 -9.45
N TRP A 429 16.13 -3.02 -10.31
CA TRP A 429 15.70 -3.00 -11.70
C TRP A 429 14.20 -3.24 -11.87
N GLU A 430 13.56 -4.06 -11.02
CA GLU A 430 12.10 -4.18 -10.99
C GLU A 430 11.44 -2.81 -10.72
N ILE A 431 12.00 -2.03 -9.79
CA ILE A 431 11.53 -0.67 -9.46
C ILE A 431 11.78 0.29 -10.63
N HIS A 432 12.96 0.23 -11.27
CA HIS A 432 13.24 1.07 -12.43
C HIS A 432 12.25 0.80 -13.57
N VAL A 433 11.95 -0.47 -13.86
CA VAL A 433 10.95 -0.85 -14.87
C VAL A 433 9.58 -0.25 -14.54
N PHE A 434 9.14 -0.32 -13.28
CA PHE A 434 7.89 0.32 -12.85
C PHE A 434 7.87 1.81 -13.20
N PHE A 435 8.88 2.58 -12.82
CA PHE A 435 8.89 4.03 -13.03
C PHE A 435 9.11 4.42 -14.49
N ILE A 436 9.94 3.68 -15.24
CA ILE A 436 10.14 3.88 -16.67
C ILE A 436 8.80 3.69 -17.40
N VAL A 437 8.11 2.58 -17.14
CA VAL A 437 6.82 2.30 -17.78
C VAL A 437 5.78 3.35 -17.37
N TRP A 438 5.76 3.76 -16.10
CA TRP A 438 4.84 4.83 -15.66
C TRP A 438 5.13 6.16 -16.37
N GLY A 439 6.38 6.54 -16.52
CA GLY A 439 6.82 7.70 -17.31
C GLY A 439 6.41 7.60 -18.79
N LEU A 440 6.55 6.41 -19.39
CA LEU A 440 6.12 6.16 -20.77
C LEU A 440 4.59 6.27 -20.93
N THR A 441 3.79 5.85 -19.94
CA THR A 441 2.33 6.05 -19.97
C THR A 441 1.95 7.53 -19.89
N LEU A 442 2.68 8.34 -19.14
CA LEU A 442 2.50 9.80 -19.12
C LEU A 442 2.86 10.41 -20.48
N LEU A 443 4.02 10.04 -21.04
CA LEU A 443 4.43 10.49 -22.38
C LEU A 443 3.39 10.14 -23.44
N HIS A 444 2.92 8.89 -23.44
CA HIS A 444 1.83 8.44 -24.32
C HIS A 444 0.57 9.30 -24.13
N ALA A 445 0.15 9.55 -22.88
CA ALA A 445 -1.00 10.40 -22.60
C ALA A 445 -0.81 11.83 -23.10
N LEU A 446 0.40 12.39 -23.07
CA LEU A 446 0.70 13.73 -23.59
C LEU A 446 0.61 13.80 -25.12
N LEU A 447 1.02 12.75 -25.83
CA LEU A 447 1.09 12.68 -27.29
C LEU A 447 -0.23 12.30 -27.97
N ARG A 448 -1.11 11.58 -27.26
CA ARG A 448 -2.37 11.07 -27.83
C ARG A 448 -3.57 11.95 -27.48
N PRO A 449 -4.63 11.99 -28.31
CA PRO A 449 -5.91 12.57 -27.89
C PRO A 449 -6.41 11.90 -26.60
N ALA A 450 -6.92 12.67 -25.64
CA ALA A 450 -7.23 12.18 -24.29
C ALA A 450 -8.09 10.91 -24.26
N ARG A 451 -9.13 10.87 -25.09
CA ARG A 451 -10.02 9.71 -25.17
C ARG A 451 -9.31 8.47 -25.73
N ALA A 452 -8.52 8.64 -26.80
CA ALA A 452 -7.73 7.54 -27.35
C ALA A 452 -6.75 7.01 -26.31
N ALA A 453 -6.04 7.92 -25.61
CA ALA A 453 -5.11 7.56 -24.55
C ALA A 453 -5.78 6.76 -23.42
N TRP A 454 -6.97 7.14 -22.96
CA TRP A 454 -7.74 6.36 -21.99
C TRP A 454 -8.02 4.94 -22.48
N VAL A 455 -8.57 4.80 -23.70
CA VAL A 455 -8.94 3.50 -24.26
C VAL A 455 -7.72 2.62 -24.48
N GLU A 456 -6.67 3.18 -25.06
CA GLU A 456 -5.43 2.47 -25.36
C GLU A 456 -4.73 1.99 -24.07
N GLN A 457 -4.62 2.85 -23.05
CA GLN A 457 -3.99 2.45 -21.78
C GLN A 457 -4.84 1.45 -20.98
N LEU A 458 -6.16 1.58 -20.99
CA LEU A 458 -7.03 0.60 -20.35
C LEU A 458 -6.95 -0.78 -21.02
N TRP A 459 -6.88 -0.83 -22.35
CA TRP A 459 -6.65 -2.09 -23.08
C TRP A 459 -5.25 -2.65 -22.85
N ALA A 460 -4.22 -1.79 -22.78
CA ALA A 460 -2.87 -2.23 -22.45
C ALA A 460 -2.80 -2.83 -21.04
N ALA A 461 -3.43 -2.19 -20.04
CA ALA A 461 -3.54 -2.75 -18.70
C ALA A 461 -4.27 -4.10 -18.69
N ALA A 462 -5.40 -4.19 -19.39
CA ALA A 462 -6.17 -5.44 -19.51
C ALA A 462 -5.35 -6.57 -20.13
N GLY A 463 -4.66 -6.29 -21.23
CA GLY A 463 -3.82 -7.29 -21.93
C GLY A 463 -2.64 -7.75 -21.09
N LEU A 464 -1.90 -6.81 -20.50
CA LEU A 464 -0.76 -7.13 -19.64
C LEU A 464 -1.17 -7.95 -18.42
N LEU A 465 -2.28 -7.59 -17.76
CA LEU A 465 -2.82 -8.34 -16.60
C LEU A 465 -3.30 -9.74 -17.02
N ALA A 466 -4.00 -9.86 -18.17
CA ALA A 466 -4.50 -11.13 -18.65
C ALA A 466 -3.37 -12.12 -18.97
N LEU A 467 -2.22 -11.61 -19.38
CA LEU A 467 -1.04 -12.42 -19.72
C LEU A 467 -0.16 -12.79 -18.52
N ILE A 468 -0.37 -12.22 -17.32
CA ILE A 468 0.42 -12.58 -16.11
C ILE A 468 0.33 -14.08 -15.79
N PRO A 469 -0.85 -14.74 -15.73
CA PRO A 469 -0.90 -16.19 -15.46
C PRO A 469 -0.22 -17.03 -16.54
N VAL A 470 -0.25 -16.58 -17.80
CA VAL A 470 0.46 -17.24 -18.91
C VAL A 470 1.97 -17.12 -18.71
N LEU A 471 2.44 -15.90 -18.41
CA LEU A 471 3.86 -15.65 -18.13
C LEU A 471 4.34 -16.45 -16.91
N ASN A 472 3.51 -16.53 -15.85
CA ASN A 472 3.79 -17.35 -14.67
C ASN A 472 3.94 -18.83 -15.05
N ALA A 473 3.06 -19.35 -15.90
CA ALA A 473 3.11 -20.74 -16.38
C ALA A 473 4.37 -21.03 -17.23
N MET A 474 4.85 -20.05 -17.99
CA MET A 474 6.04 -20.21 -18.85
C MET A 474 7.36 -20.09 -18.08
N THR A 475 7.36 -19.37 -16.94
CA THR A 475 8.60 -18.98 -16.24
C THR A 475 8.76 -19.63 -14.87
N THR A 476 7.78 -20.40 -14.41
CA THR A 476 7.82 -21.06 -13.10
C THR A 476 7.29 -22.48 -13.14
N GLN A 477 7.58 -23.26 -12.09
CA GLN A 477 7.01 -24.60 -11.90
C GLN A 477 5.63 -24.56 -11.23
N ARG A 478 4.98 -23.37 -11.14
CA ARG A 478 3.72 -23.15 -10.43
C ARG A 478 2.64 -22.54 -11.34
N PRO A 479 2.31 -23.17 -12.47
CA PRO A 479 1.20 -22.71 -13.30
C PRO A 479 -0.12 -22.87 -12.55
N LEU A 480 -1.13 -22.11 -12.96
CA LEU A 480 -2.44 -22.05 -12.31
C LEU A 480 -3.05 -23.44 -12.06
N TRP A 481 -3.03 -24.33 -13.07
CA TRP A 481 -3.61 -25.67 -12.95
C TRP A 481 -2.87 -26.57 -11.96
N HIS A 482 -1.53 -26.48 -11.92
CA HIS A 482 -0.73 -27.23 -10.95
C HIS A 482 -0.96 -26.66 -9.54
N SER A 483 -0.90 -25.33 -9.39
CA SER A 483 -1.14 -24.66 -8.11
C SER A 483 -2.52 -24.99 -7.54
N PHE A 484 -3.55 -25.05 -8.41
CA PHE A 484 -4.90 -25.46 -8.01
C PHE A 484 -4.93 -26.93 -7.53
N ALA A 485 -4.34 -27.84 -8.29
CA ALA A 485 -4.32 -29.27 -7.98
C ALA A 485 -3.64 -29.57 -6.64
N VAL A 486 -2.61 -28.80 -6.29
CA VAL A 486 -1.86 -28.96 -5.04
C VAL A 486 -2.35 -28.02 -3.92
N GLY A 487 -3.39 -27.19 -4.14
CA GLY A 487 -3.96 -26.25 -3.17
C GLY A 487 -3.03 -25.08 -2.80
N ASP A 488 -2.19 -24.61 -3.74
CA ASP A 488 -1.36 -23.41 -3.55
C ASP A 488 -2.20 -22.15 -3.83
N TRP A 489 -3.02 -21.80 -2.85
CA TRP A 489 -4.01 -20.73 -2.97
C TRP A 489 -3.41 -19.34 -3.15
N VAL A 490 -2.14 -19.13 -2.79
CA VAL A 490 -1.44 -17.86 -3.02
C VAL A 490 -1.22 -17.63 -4.50
N PHE A 491 -0.72 -18.64 -5.23
CA PHE A 491 -0.52 -18.57 -6.67
C PHE A 491 -1.85 -18.53 -7.42
N VAL A 492 -2.79 -19.41 -7.05
CA VAL A 492 -4.14 -19.41 -7.63
C VAL A 492 -4.83 -18.06 -7.44
N GLY A 493 -4.84 -17.53 -6.22
CA GLY A 493 -5.50 -16.27 -5.91
C GLY A 493 -4.89 -15.07 -6.63
N THR A 494 -3.56 -15.02 -6.74
CA THR A 494 -2.87 -13.94 -7.47
C THR A 494 -3.18 -13.98 -8.96
N ASP A 495 -3.11 -15.16 -9.59
CA ASP A 495 -3.39 -15.32 -11.02
C ASP A 495 -4.87 -15.00 -11.35
N LEU A 496 -5.82 -15.46 -10.52
CA LEU A 496 -7.24 -15.14 -10.68
C LEU A 496 -7.53 -13.65 -10.45
N MET A 497 -6.86 -13.02 -9.48
CA MET A 497 -6.98 -11.58 -9.26
C MET A 497 -6.49 -10.80 -10.49
N CYS A 498 -5.39 -11.19 -11.12
CA CYS A 498 -4.92 -10.58 -12.36
C CYS A 498 -5.98 -10.68 -13.47
N TRP A 499 -6.64 -11.82 -13.65
CA TRP A 499 -7.73 -11.95 -14.63
C TRP A 499 -8.95 -11.11 -14.27
N MET A 500 -9.33 -11.03 -13.00
CA MET A 500 -10.44 -10.17 -12.57
C MET A 500 -10.14 -8.68 -12.83
N LEU A 501 -8.92 -8.24 -12.54
CA LEU A 501 -8.48 -6.87 -12.84
C LEU A 501 -8.38 -6.62 -14.35
N ALA A 502 -7.95 -7.60 -15.14
CA ALA A 502 -7.94 -7.52 -16.61
C ALA A 502 -9.36 -7.31 -17.15
N LEU A 503 -10.33 -8.09 -16.66
CA LEU A 503 -11.75 -7.93 -17.03
C LEU A 503 -12.28 -6.53 -16.65
N LEU A 504 -11.96 -6.04 -15.45
CA LEU A 504 -12.35 -4.70 -15.02
C LEU A 504 -11.83 -3.63 -15.98
N HIS A 505 -10.53 -3.68 -16.34
CA HIS A 505 -9.92 -2.71 -17.27
C HIS A 505 -10.52 -2.82 -18.67
N ALA A 506 -10.78 -4.03 -19.18
CA ALA A 506 -11.45 -4.25 -20.46
C ALA A 506 -12.88 -3.65 -20.48
N VAL A 507 -13.66 -3.88 -19.42
CA VAL A 507 -15.00 -3.28 -19.28
C VAL A 507 -14.92 -1.75 -19.27
N LEU A 508 -13.96 -1.17 -18.54
CA LEU A 508 -13.73 0.27 -18.52
C LEU A 508 -13.31 0.81 -19.90
N ALA A 509 -12.45 0.09 -20.63
CA ALA A 509 -12.03 0.45 -21.98
C ALA A 509 -13.22 0.47 -22.95
N ILE A 510 -14.03 -0.59 -22.94
CA ILE A 510 -15.24 -0.69 -23.79
C ILE A 510 -16.22 0.43 -23.47
N ARG A 511 -16.48 0.69 -22.19
CA ARG A 511 -17.40 1.78 -21.78
C ARG A 511 -16.88 3.14 -22.21
N THR A 512 -15.60 3.41 -22.05
CA THR A 512 -14.97 4.67 -22.46
C THR A 512 -15.02 4.84 -23.98
N ALA A 513 -14.79 3.77 -24.74
CA ALA A 513 -14.90 3.77 -26.19
C ALA A 513 -16.32 4.06 -26.68
N ARG A 514 -17.35 3.51 -26.02
CA ARG A 514 -18.77 3.70 -26.41
C ARG A 514 -19.33 5.09 -26.07
N GLN A 515 -18.88 5.72 -24.99
CA GLN A 515 -19.38 7.04 -24.57
C GLN A 515 -19.15 8.13 -25.63
N GLY A 516 -18.10 8.07 -26.40
CA GLY A 516 -17.81 9.07 -27.43
C GLY A 516 -18.59 8.89 -28.74
N ALA A 517 -19.14 7.69 -29.00
CA ALA A 517 -20.00 7.48 -30.18
C ALA A 517 -21.38 8.14 -30.02
N ARG A 518 -21.73 8.59 -28.80
CA ARG A 518 -23.04 9.22 -28.49
C ARG A 518 -23.00 10.74 -28.44
N VAL A 519 -21.99 11.43 -28.95
CA VAL A 519 -21.99 12.89 -29.09
C VAL A 519 -23.02 13.21 -30.19
N ARG A 520 -24.16 13.74 -29.77
CA ARG A 520 -25.18 14.28 -30.70
C ARG A 520 -24.53 15.31 -31.61
N PRO A 521 -24.84 15.31 -32.92
CA PRO A 521 -24.43 16.40 -33.78
C PRO A 521 -25.01 17.72 -33.20
N PRO A 522 -24.29 18.84 -33.37
CA PRO A 522 -24.80 20.12 -32.89
C PRO A 522 -26.20 20.34 -33.47
N ARG A 523 -27.16 20.71 -32.62
CA ARG A 523 -28.46 21.20 -33.08
C ARG A 523 -28.17 22.28 -34.09
N SER A 524 -28.46 21.99 -35.36
CA SER A 524 -28.30 22.95 -36.42
C SER A 524 -29.07 24.22 -36.05
N LEU A 525 -28.43 25.37 -36.23
CA LEU A 525 -29.00 26.71 -36.14
C LEU A 525 -30.11 26.99 -37.19
N ALA A 526 -30.71 25.96 -37.78
CA ALA A 526 -31.72 25.98 -38.78
C ALA A 526 -33.12 26.21 -38.17
N LYS A 527 -33.30 27.25 -37.36
CA LYS A 527 -34.61 27.81 -36.99
C LYS A 527 -34.49 29.26 -36.50
N ARG A 528 -33.84 30.11 -37.26
CA ARG A 528 -33.85 31.55 -36.98
C ARG A 528 -34.11 32.43 -38.21
N ASP A 529 -34.47 31.88 -39.36
CA ASP A 529 -34.83 32.65 -40.55
C ASP A 529 -36.25 32.29 -41.05
N ALA A 530 -37.22 32.41 -40.15
CA ALA A 530 -38.63 32.57 -40.55
C ALA A 530 -39.12 33.87 -39.93
N LEU A 531 -38.70 34.99 -40.49
CA LEU A 531 -39.42 36.26 -40.36
C LEU A 531 -40.80 36.08 -41.02
N PRO A 532 -41.90 36.40 -40.34
CA PRO A 532 -43.18 36.45 -41.01
C PRO A 532 -43.16 37.61 -41.95
N THR A 533 -43.31 37.34 -43.25
CA THR A 533 -43.68 38.34 -44.27
C THR A 533 -45.00 38.93 -43.89
N MET A 534 -45.00 40.19 -43.48
CA MET A 534 -46.17 41.02 -43.38
C MET A 534 -46.68 41.24 -44.81
N SER A 535 -47.75 40.53 -45.21
CA SER A 535 -48.57 40.88 -46.38
C SER A 535 -49.37 42.10 -46.01
N GLY A 536 -49.00 43.23 -46.63
CA GLY A 536 -49.85 44.40 -46.64
C GLY A 536 -51.09 44.18 -47.51
N GLU A 537 -52.26 44.40 -46.94
CA GLU A 537 -53.42 44.71 -47.68
C GLU A 537 -53.75 46.18 -47.45
N ALA A 538 -53.62 46.98 -48.58
CA ALA A 538 -54.21 48.27 -48.76
C ALA A 538 -55.55 48.01 -49.36
N ALA A 539 -56.56 48.68 -48.88
CA ALA A 539 -57.48 49.41 -49.78
C ALA A 539 -58.82 49.71 -49.13
N THR A 540 -59.14 50.92 -49.31
CA THR A 540 -60.38 51.66 -49.47
C THR A 540 -61.33 51.78 -48.29
#